data_ff504067c5b0e36e7ec0e523a5b71b49
#
_entry.id   ff504067c5b0e36e7ec0e523a5b71b49
#
_cell.length_a   1.000
_cell.length_b   1.000
_cell.length_c   1.000
_cell.angle_alpha   90.00
_cell.angle_beta   90.00
_cell.angle_gamma   90.00
#
_symmetry.space_group_name_H-M   'P 1'
#
loop_
_entity.id
_entity.type
_entity.pdbx_description
1 polymer ?
#
loop_
_entity_poly.entity_id
_entity_poly.type
_entity_poly.pdbx_seq_one_letter_code
_entity_poly.pdbx_strand_id
1 'polypeptide(L)'
;MSSRELIFEIVWEPGSLGGVAQTVVDVLRMINRIAAIKTPIADPPLRWRWVRSDGRPLTTPALAQLPSQERSGAVVGRLPLTYRSAADVIVLPGWMARDGAEIDQWVGKCQALLPRLQSTLANGGSLVGVFTGVALLAAAGCLHERRFAAPWPYFVALMHHASAGSGGASGSIDWSDAHDWTSDRGVWTCASPVATTEAVLDLIGGTTLADLASAARDVLVPAPLRQAVAVAHARSEGTSLDHKRVPSGIVERARRWLVQHLADPYDLPALARAAATSPRTLARHFAATHGMSPHQYLERLRVERACLLLQTTYIPVEEVGRSSGLTSPSTFRRVFLKHMGDLPAEYRRRYRLRTQRPHWGTKAGSSSGSEESRRLPE
;
A
#
# COMPACT_ATOMS: atom_id res chain seq x y z
N MET A 1 -2.55 24.16 -29.22
CA MET A 1 -1.66 24.10 -28.03
C MET A 1 -1.20 22.66 -27.88
N SER A 2 0.11 22.40 -28.01
CA SER A 2 0.66 21.04 -27.83
C SER A 2 0.39 20.62 -26.39
N SER A 3 -0.41 19.57 -26.18
CA SER A 3 -0.59 18.99 -24.84
C SER A 3 0.76 18.42 -24.42
N ARG A 4 1.26 18.86 -23.27
CA ARG A 4 2.50 18.32 -22.69
C ARG A 4 2.32 16.82 -22.49
N GLU A 5 3.21 16.02 -23.07
CA GLU A 5 3.27 14.59 -22.83
C GLU A 5 3.55 14.32 -21.35
N LEU A 6 2.84 13.35 -20.76
CA LEU A 6 3.12 12.86 -19.40
C LEU A 6 3.93 11.57 -19.47
N ILE A 7 5.05 11.56 -18.75
CA ILE A 7 5.97 10.41 -18.68
C ILE A 7 5.81 9.69 -17.36
N PHE A 8 5.39 8.44 -17.44
CA PHE A 8 5.29 7.53 -16.30
C PHE A 8 6.54 6.65 -16.19
N GLU A 9 7.09 6.54 -15.00
CA GLU A 9 8.08 5.53 -14.67
C GLU A 9 7.46 4.48 -13.76
N ILE A 10 7.51 3.23 -14.19
CA ILE A 10 7.03 2.09 -13.42
C ILE A 10 8.26 1.39 -12.85
N VAL A 11 8.41 1.45 -11.54
CA VAL A 11 9.53 0.79 -10.86
C VAL A 11 9.26 -0.71 -10.79
N TRP A 12 10.18 -1.49 -11.30
CA TRP A 12 10.07 -2.93 -11.38
C TRP A 12 11.30 -3.63 -10.82
N GLU A 13 11.08 -4.51 -9.88
CA GLU A 13 12.06 -5.46 -9.37
C GLU A 13 11.45 -6.88 -9.34
N PRO A 14 12.27 -7.94 -9.38
CA PRO A 14 11.78 -9.30 -9.20
C PRO A 14 10.96 -9.43 -7.92
N GLY A 15 9.70 -9.85 -8.04
CA GLY A 15 8.73 -9.91 -6.94
C GLY A 15 7.76 -8.73 -6.87
N SER A 16 7.91 -7.71 -7.71
CA SER A 16 6.90 -6.66 -7.86
C SER A 16 5.55 -7.23 -8.28
N LEU A 17 4.46 -6.58 -7.85
CA LEU A 17 3.10 -6.97 -8.19
C LEU A 17 2.81 -6.71 -9.68
N GLY A 18 3.00 -7.74 -10.51
CA GLY A 18 2.81 -7.66 -11.96
C GLY A 18 1.42 -7.21 -12.36
N GLY A 19 0.39 -7.69 -11.66
CA GLY A 19 -1.00 -7.27 -11.90
C GLY A 19 -1.21 -5.77 -11.70
N VAL A 20 -0.59 -5.17 -10.69
CA VAL A 20 -0.66 -3.72 -10.44
C VAL A 20 0.03 -2.94 -11.55
N ALA A 21 1.25 -3.34 -11.89
CA ALA A 21 2.02 -2.69 -12.95
C ALA A 21 1.30 -2.77 -14.29
N GLN A 22 0.71 -3.94 -14.61
CA GLN A 22 -0.08 -4.13 -15.82
C GLN A 22 -1.37 -3.29 -15.81
N THR A 23 -2.04 -3.19 -14.68
CA THR A 23 -3.23 -2.32 -14.54
C THR A 23 -2.91 -0.88 -14.89
N VAL A 24 -1.77 -0.34 -14.39
CA VAL A 24 -1.32 1.01 -14.75
C VAL A 24 -1.14 1.11 -16.28
N VAL A 25 -0.40 0.21 -16.89
CA VAL A 25 -0.16 0.20 -18.34
C VAL A 25 -1.47 0.13 -19.13
N ASP A 26 -2.43 -0.69 -18.69
CA ASP A 26 -3.71 -0.83 -19.39
C ASP A 26 -4.55 0.45 -19.31
N VAL A 27 -4.51 1.16 -18.18
CA VAL A 27 -5.13 2.50 -18.07
C VAL A 27 -4.48 3.47 -19.05
N LEU A 28 -3.14 3.54 -19.11
CA LEU A 28 -2.42 4.43 -20.01
C LEU A 28 -2.71 4.10 -21.48
N ARG A 29 -2.73 2.82 -21.84
CA ARG A 29 -3.10 2.34 -23.19
C ARG A 29 -4.52 2.73 -23.56
N MET A 30 -5.47 2.56 -22.65
CA MET A 30 -6.87 2.92 -22.89
C MET A 30 -7.01 4.40 -23.20
N ILE A 31 -6.38 5.25 -22.39
CA ILE A 31 -6.41 6.71 -22.62
C ILE A 31 -5.77 7.08 -23.95
N ASN A 32 -4.60 6.51 -24.28
CA ASN A 32 -3.96 6.72 -25.57
C ASN A 32 -4.84 6.24 -26.73
N ARG A 33 -5.55 5.11 -26.58
CA ARG A 33 -6.48 4.61 -27.59
C ARG A 33 -7.67 5.55 -27.80
N ILE A 34 -8.24 6.08 -26.73
CA ILE A 34 -9.33 7.07 -26.81
C ILE A 34 -8.81 8.37 -27.45
N ALA A 35 -7.61 8.82 -27.11
CA ALA A 35 -6.99 9.99 -27.73
C ALA A 35 -6.83 9.81 -29.24
N ALA A 36 -6.32 8.65 -29.68
CA ALA A 36 -6.14 8.32 -31.11
C ALA A 36 -7.47 8.25 -31.88
N ILE A 37 -8.58 7.88 -31.22
CA ILE A 37 -9.92 7.89 -31.83
C ILE A 37 -10.40 9.33 -32.00
N LYS A 38 -10.17 10.19 -31.01
CA LYS A 38 -10.59 11.60 -31.06
C LYS A 38 -9.71 12.45 -32.00
N THR A 39 -8.42 12.14 -32.06
CA THR A 39 -7.44 12.92 -32.84
C THR A 39 -6.41 11.94 -33.46
N PRO A 40 -6.71 11.37 -34.64
CA PRO A 40 -5.95 10.26 -35.20
C PRO A 40 -4.45 10.53 -35.56
N ILE A 41 -4.02 11.77 -35.62
CA ILE A 41 -2.68 12.18 -36.08
C ILE A 41 -1.77 12.64 -34.92
N ALA A 42 -2.32 12.75 -33.71
CA ALA A 42 -1.54 13.22 -32.57
C ALA A 42 -0.66 12.10 -31.98
N ASP A 43 0.52 12.50 -31.51
CA ASP A 43 1.36 11.63 -30.68
C ASP A 43 0.59 11.22 -29.40
N PRO A 44 0.81 10.00 -28.89
CA PRO A 44 0.15 9.54 -27.69
C PRO A 44 0.48 10.45 -26.51
N PRO A 45 -0.54 10.99 -25.79
CA PRO A 45 -0.32 11.94 -24.70
C PRO A 45 0.35 11.34 -23.48
N LEU A 46 0.32 10.00 -23.33
CA LEU A 46 0.90 9.29 -22.22
C LEU A 46 2.00 8.35 -22.71
N ARG A 47 3.16 8.44 -22.06
CA ARG A 47 4.28 7.54 -22.30
C ARG A 47 4.69 6.89 -20.98
N TRP A 48 5.25 5.68 -21.04
CA TRP A 48 5.77 5.00 -19.86
C TRP A 48 7.06 4.27 -20.18
N ARG A 49 7.85 4.10 -19.13
CA ARG A 49 9.07 3.31 -19.16
C ARG A 49 9.23 2.49 -17.89
N TRP A 50 9.89 1.36 -18.02
CA TRP A 50 10.21 0.49 -16.90
C TRP A 50 11.60 0.84 -16.39
N VAL A 51 11.72 0.98 -15.07
CA VAL A 51 12.99 1.30 -14.41
C VAL A 51 13.21 0.38 -13.22
N ARG A 52 14.46 0.14 -12.89
CA ARG A 52 14.84 -0.53 -11.65
C ARG A 52 14.74 0.43 -10.46
N SER A 53 14.86 -0.13 -9.26
CA SER A 53 14.92 0.65 -8.02
C SER A 53 16.11 1.63 -7.98
N ASP A 54 17.20 1.35 -8.72
CA ASP A 54 18.32 2.26 -8.88
C ASP A 54 18.10 3.35 -9.95
N GLY A 55 16.92 3.39 -10.56
CA GLY A 55 16.54 4.33 -11.59
C GLY A 55 17.06 4.00 -13.00
N ARG A 56 17.81 2.91 -13.15
CA ARG A 56 18.28 2.47 -14.48
C ARG A 56 17.15 1.84 -15.27
N PRO A 57 17.18 2.00 -16.61
CA PRO A 57 16.24 1.31 -17.47
C PRO A 57 16.35 -0.20 -17.33
N LEU A 58 15.22 -0.88 -17.45
CA LEU A 58 15.23 -2.33 -17.55
C LEU A 58 15.85 -2.74 -18.88
N THR A 59 16.84 -3.63 -18.79
CA THR A 59 17.42 -4.28 -19.97
C THR A 59 16.53 -5.40 -20.48
N THR A 60 16.68 -5.79 -21.75
CA THR A 60 15.90 -6.85 -22.38
C THR A 60 15.81 -8.15 -21.58
N PRO A 61 16.87 -8.67 -20.94
CA PRO A 61 16.78 -9.88 -20.13
C PRO A 61 15.84 -9.73 -18.91
N ALA A 62 15.84 -8.55 -18.26
CA ALA A 62 14.93 -8.29 -17.14
C ALA A 62 13.47 -8.14 -17.61
N LEU A 63 13.25 -7.50 -18.77
CA LEU A 63 11.95 -7.41 -19.42
C LEU A 63 11.44 -8.77 -19.89
N ALA A 64 12.30 -9.75 -20.14
CA ALA A 64 11.90 -11.10 -20.51
C ALA A 64 11.08 -11.82 -19.41
N GLN A 65 11.18 -11.36 -18.16
CA GLN A 65 10.37 -11.85 -17.04
C GLN A 65 8.96 -11.24 -17.01
N LEU A 66 8.72 -10.18 -17.79
CA LEU A 66 7.41 -9.56 -17.93
C LEU A 66 6.58 -10.31 -19.00
N PRO A 67 5.25 -10.33 -18.88
CA PRO A 67 4.37 -10.84 -19.94
C PRO A 67 4.66 -10.16 -21.28
N SER A 68 4.43 -10.89 -22.39
CA SER A 68 4.78 -10.39 -23.73
C SER A 68 4.12 -9.07 -24.10
N GLN A 69 2.91 -8.82 -23.58
CA GLN A 69 2.20 -7.56 -23.78
C GLN A 69 2.83 -6.39 -23.03
N GLU A 70 3.38 -6.63 -21.83
CA GLU A 70 4.09 -5.61 -21.06
C GLU A 70 5.40 -5.18 -21.75
N ARG A 71 6.08 -6.13 -22.38
CA ARG A 71 7.28 -5.85 -23.19
C ARG A 71 7.00 -4.95 -24.39
N SER A 72 5.88 -5.17 -25.05
CA SER A 72 5.44 -4.36 -26.20
C SER A 72 5.10 -2.92 -25.82
N GLY A 73 4.61 -2.69 -24.59
CA GLY A 73 4.28 -1.35 -24.09
C GLY A 73 5.50 -0.44 -23.84
N ALA A 74 6.67 -1.04 -23.57
CA ALA A 74 7.90 -0.29 -23.35
C ALA A 74 8.45 0.39 -24.62
N VAL A 75 7.86 0.13 -25.79
CA VAL A 75 8.37 0.54 -27.10
C VAL A 75 7.29 1.16 -27.99
N VAL A 76 6.25 1.75 -27.44
CA VAL A 76 5.26 2.44 -28.26
C VAL A 76 5.67 3.91 -28.42
N GLY A 77 6.57 4.12 -29.33
CA GLY A 77 6.98 5.42 -29.81
C GLY A 77 8.36 5.33 -30.48
N ARG A 78 8.44 5.75 -31.71
CA ARG A 78 9.62 5.70 -32.58
C ARG A 78 10.86 6.48 -32.10
N LEU A 79 10.85 6.96 -30.86
CA LEU A 79 12.00 7.63 -30.26
C LEU A 79 12.37 6.90 -28.97
N PRO A 80 13.64 6.51 -28.78
CA PRO A 80 14.11 6.17 -27.46
C PRO A 80 13.77 7.36 -26.58
N LEU A 81 12.91 7.15 -25.57
CA LEU A 81 12.80 8.11 -24.49
C LEU A 81 14.23 8.32 -24.02
N THR A 82 14.78 9.47 -24.33
CA THR A 82 16.09 9.80 -23.80
C THR A 82 15.91 9.81 -22.31
N TYR A 83 16.63 8.96 -21.58
CA TYR A 83 16.61 8.86 -20.11
C TYR A 83 16.90 10.20 -19.41
N ARG A 84 17.12 11.25 -20.18
CA ARG A 84 17.33 12.63 -19.74
C ARG A 84 16.04 13.37 -19.38
N SER A 85 14.87 12.92 -19.82
CA SER A 85 13.62 13.54 -19.43
C SER A 85 13.23 13.07 -18.04
N ALA A 86 13.02 14.00 -17.09
CA ALA A 86 12.46 13.69 -15.77
C ALA A 86 11.10 13.02 -15.94
N ALA A 87 10.76 12.04 -15.07
CA ALA A 87 9.43 11.50 -15.03
C ALA A 87 8.48 12.52 -14.41
N ASP A 88 7.28 12.64 -14.98
CA ASP A 88 6.21 13.40 -14.37
C ASP A 88 5.52 12.58 -13.27
N VAL A 89 5.50 11.26 -13.42
CA VAL A 89 4.88 10.33 -12.48
C VAL A 89 5.80 9.13 -12.21
N ILE A 90 6.04 8.80 -10.94
CA ILE A 90 6.71 7.55 -10.55
C ILE A 90 5.67 6.64 -9.90
N VAL A 91 5.55 5.41 -10.41
CA VAL A 91 4.65 4.38 -9.90
C VAL A 91 5.45 3.29 -9.20
N LEU A 92 5.03 2.97 -7.97
CA LEU A 92 5.59 1.95 -7.10
C LEU A 92 4.54 0.84 -6.94
N PRO A 93 4.57 -0.23 -7.76
CA PRO A 93 3.54 -1.27 -7.75
C PRO A 93 3.46 -2.04 -6.43
N GLY A 94 4.53 -1.99 -5.62
CA GLY A 94 4.64 -2.80 -4.42
C GLY A 94 4.96 -4.27 -4.74
N TRP A 95 4.94 -5.08 -3.70
CA TRP A 95 5.25 -6.51 -3.75
C TRP A 95 4.49 -7.26 -2.65
N MET A 96 4.45 -8.57 -2.74
CA MET A 96 3.90 -9.41 -1.68
C MET A 96 4.97 -9.63 -0.61
N ALA A 97 4.77 -9.08 0.57
CA ALA A 97 5.62 -9.30 1.73
C ALA A 97 4.96 -10.32 2.69
N ARG A 98 5.76 -11.16 3.32
CA ARG A 98 5.29 -12.13 4.33
C ARG A 98 5.10 -11.48 5.69
N ASP A 99 5.92 -10.47 5.98
CA ASP A 99 5.97 -9.78 7.26
C ASP A 99 6.65 -8.40 7.13
N GLY A 100 6.74 -7.67 8.23
CA GLY A 100 7.39 -6.37 8.28
C GLY A 100 8.89 -6.43 7.97
N ALA A 101 9.58 -7.48 8.37
CA ALA A 101 11.03 -7.62 8.13
C ALA A 101 11.34 -7.76 6.62
N GLU A 102 10.44 -8.38 5.87
CA GLU A 102 10.57 -8.44 4.41
C GLU A 102 10.33 -7.06 3.77
N ILE A 103 9.44 -6.26 4.34
CA ILE A 103 9.28 -4.86 3.91
C ILE A 103 10.57 -4.07 4.16
N ASP A 104 11.19 -4.23 5.34
CA ASP A 104 12.46 -3.57 5.67
C ASP A 104 13.56 -3.95 4.67
N GLN A 105 13.65 -5.23 4.29
CA GLN A 105 14.59 -5.70 3.28
C GLN A 105 14.35 -5.07 1.91
N TRP A 106 13.09 -4.94 1.49
CA TRP A 106 12.74 -4.30 0.23
C TRP A 106 13.06 -2.82 0.22
N VAL A 107 12.73 -2.11 1.29
CA VAL A 107 13.10 -0.69 1.46
C VAL A 107 14.63 -0.55 1.41
N GLY A 108 15.37 -1.44 2.08
CA GLY A 108 16.82 -1.46 2.03
C GLY A 108 17.40 -1.66 0.62
N LYS A 109 16.81 -2.55 -0.18
CA LYS A 109 17.20 -2.75 -1.59
C LYS A 109 16.91 -1.55 -2.48
N CYS A 110 15.88 -0.77 -2.16
CA CYS A 110 15.42 0.36 -2.95
C CYS A 110 15.94 1.72 -2.44
N GLN A 111 16.93 1.73 -1.54
CA GLN A 111 17.44 2.99 -0.95
C GLN A 111 17.88 4.03 -1.97
N ALA A 112 18.47 3.61 -3.09
CA ALA A 112 18.87 4.50 -4.17
C ALA A 112 17.69 5.26 -4.82
N LEU A 113 16.47 4.75 -4.67
CA LEU A 113 15.26 5.38 -5.20
C LEU A 113 14.74 6.51 -4.30
N LEU A 114 14.96 6.45 -2.98
CA LEU A 114 14.34 7.36 -2.03
C LEU A 114 14.62 8.85 -2.31
N PRO A 115 15.87 9.29 -2.57
CA PRO A 115 16.16 10.69 -2.91
C PRO A 115 15.47 11.13 -4.21
N ARG A 116 15.28 10.19 -5.13
CA ARG A 116 14.62 10.45 -6.41
C ARG A 116 13.13 10.68 -6.24
N LEU A 117 12.45 9.95 -5.35
CA LEU A 117 11.05 10.18 -5.00
C LEU A 117 10.87 11.59 -4.42
N GLN A 118 11.73 11.98 -3.48
CA GLN A 118 11.73 13.32 -2.90
C GLN A 118 11.92 14.40 -3.97
N SER A 119 12.93 14.26 -4.84
CA SER A 119 13.21 15.25 -5.87
C SER A 119 12.10 15.35 -6.92
N THR A 120 11.48 14.22 -7.30
CA THR A 120 10.34 14.23 -8.23
C THR A 120 9.18 15.04 -7.64
N LEU A 121 8.84 14.80 -6.37
CA LEU A 121 7.77 15.52 -5.69
C LEU A 121 8.10 17.02 -5.51
N ALA A 122 9.33 17.35 -5.13
CA ALA A 122 9.78 18.74 -4.98
C ALA A 122 9.75 19.53 -6.30
N ASN A 123 9.94 18.85 -7.44
CA ASN A 123 9.87 19.44 -8.77
C ASN A 123 8.44 19.44 -9.37
N GLY A 124 7.41 19.19 -8.55
CA GLY A 124 6.02 19.20 -8.99
C GLY A 124 5.57 17.95 -9.74
N GLY A 125 6.36 16.88 -9.75
CA GLY A 125 5.93 15.57 -10.23
C GLY A 125 5.01 14.85 -9.24
N SER A 126 4.50 13.70 -9.63
CA SER A 126 3.54 12.90 -8.88
C SER A 126 4.10 11.53 -8.53
N LEU A 127 3.66 11.01 -7.38
CA LEU A 127 4.05 9.69 -6.89
C LEU A 127 2.80 8.81 -6.67
N VAL A 128 2.87 7.57 -7.13
CA VAL A 128 1.80 6.58 -6.91
C VAL A 128 2.39 5.38 -6.18
N GLY A 129 2.00 5.17 -4.93
CA GLY A 129 2.37 3.99 -4.15
C GLY A 129 1.19 3.05 -4.00
N VAL A 130 1.35 1.80 -4.41
CA VAL A 130 0.30 0.79 -4.33
C VAL A 130 0.72 -0.31 -3.37
N PHE A 131 -0.20 -0.67 -2.46
CA PHE A 131 -0.01 -1.73 -1.50
C PHE A 131 1.29 -1.52 -0.68
N THR A 132 2.22 -2.47 -0.65
CA THR A 132 3.50 -2.32 0.05
C THR A 132 4.43 -1.27 -0.58
N GLY A 133 4.18 -0.84 -1.82
CA GLY A 133 4.89 0.28 -2.46
C GLY A 133 4.78 1.59 -1.68
N VAL A 134 3.75 1.74 -0.85
CA VAL A 134 3.59 2.85 0.10
C VAL A 134 4.75 2.92 1.11
N ALA A 135 5.41 1.79 1.42
CA ALA A 135 6.57 1.76 2.31
C ALA A 135 7.76 2.58 1.78
N LEU A 136 7.96 2.61 0.47
CA LEU A 136 9.02 3.42 -0.14
C LEU A 136 8.70 4.92 -0.03
N LEU A 137 7.42 5.30 -0.17
CA LEU A 137 6.98 6.69 0.05
C LEU A 137 7.16 7.10 1.51
N ALA A 138 6.84 6.19 2.44
CA ALA A 138 7.05 6.39 3.87
C ALA A 138 8.54 6.58 4.20
N ALA A 139 9.39 5.66 3.75
CA ALA A 139 10.84 5.70 3.96
C ALA A 139 11.50 6.93 3.32
N ALA A 140 10.96 7.41 2.19
CA ALA A 140 11.41 8.65 1.55
C ALA A 140 10.89 9.92 2.24
N GLY A 141 10.12 9.83 3.32
CA GLY A 141 9.52 10.99 3.98
C GLY A 141 8.42 11.69 3.16
N CYS A 142 7.98 11.08 2.04
CA CYS A 142 6.99 11.67 1.16
C CYS A 142 5.57 11.66 1.74
N LEU A 143 5.34 10.98 2.87
CA LEU A 143 4.03 10.92 3.55
C LEU A 143 3.92 11.90 4.74
N HIS A 144 4.96 12.66 5.02
CA HIS A 144 4.96 13.63 6.11
C HIS A 144 3.89 14.70 5.89
N GLU A 145 3.04 14.92 6.91
CA GLU A 145 1.90 15.86 6.87
C GLU A 145 0.94 15.63 5.69
N ARG A 146 0.88 14.41 5.14
CA ARG A 146 -0.05 14.03 4.09
C ARG A 146 -1.01 12.97 4.55
N ARG A 147 -2.22 13.01 3.99
CA ARG A 147 -3.16 11.92 4.09
C ARG A 147 -2.73 10.78 3.17
N PHE A 148 -2.75 9.55 3.66
CA PHE A 148 -2.43 8.40 2.84
C PHE A 148 -3.29 7.19 3.18
N ALA A 149 -3.53 6.33 2.21
CA ALA A 149 -4.09 5.00 2.37
C ALA A 149 -2.95 3.98 2.42
N ALA A 150 -3.08 2.99 3.29
CA ALA A 150 -2.08 1.93 3.41
C ALA A 150 -2.75 0.59 3.69
N PRO A 151 -2.17 -0.52 3.20
CA PRO A 151 -2.69 -1.84 3.49
C PRO A 151 -2.58 -2.13 4.98
N TRP A 152 -3.73 -2.29 5.65
CA TRP A 152 -3.80 -2.49 7.08
C TRP A 152 -2.90 -3.63 7.60
N PRO A 153 -2.67 -4.77 6.88
CA PRO A 153 -1.80 -5.82 7.35
C PRO A 153 -0.35 -5.38 7.62
N TYR A 154 0.13 -4.37 6.90
CA TYR A 154 1.51 -3.88 6.98
C TYR A 154 1.63 -2.52 7.66
N PHE A 155 0.53 -2.01 8.19
CA PHE A 155 0.46 -0.66 8.72
C PHE A 155 1.55 -0.34 9.74
N VAL A 156 1.85 -1.26 10.67
CA VAL A 156 2.88 -1.05 11.70
C VAL A 156 4.28 -0.89 11.11
N ALA A 157 4.63 -1.71 10.09
CA ALA A 157 5.92 -1.59 9.41
C ALA A 157 6.00 -0.29 8.60
N LEU A 158 4.90 0.10 7.95
CA LEU A 158 4.81 1.37 7.22
C LEU A 158 4.99 2.57 8.14
N MET A 159 4.37 2.54 9.33
CA MET A 159 4.50 3.59 10.34
C MET A 159 5.92 3.71 10.88
N HIS A 160 6.62 2.59 11.05
CA HIS A 160 8.03 2.59 11.44
C HIS A 160 8.88 3.35 10.41
N HIS A 161 8.71 3.06 9.12
CA HIS A 161 9.41 3.76 8.05
C HIS A 161 9.02 5.24 7.94
N ALA A 162 7.73 5.56 8.10
CA ALA A 162 7.27 6.95 8.08
C ALA A 162 7.87 7.79 9.21
N SER A 163 8.02 7.21 10.40
CA SER A 163 8.65 7.88 11.55
C SER A 163 10.17 8.07 11.34
N ALA A 164 10.84 7.08 10.77
CA ALA A 164 12.25 7.13 10.46
C ALA A 164 12.58 8.13 9.33
N GLY A 165 11.75 8.16 8.29
CA GLY A 165 11.91 9.05 7.12
C GLY A 165 11.68 10.53 7.44
N SER A 166 11.03 10.86 8.54
CA SER A 166 10.80 12.25 8.99
C SER A 166 11.98 12.89 9.73
N GLY A 167 13.11 12.19 9.86
CA GLY A 167 14.30 12.73 10.54
C GLY A 167 14.08 13.08 12.03
N GLY A 168 13.12 12.42 12.69
CA GLY A 168 12.78 12.70 14.08
C GLY A 168 11.85 13.91 14.26
N ALA A 169 11.46 14.60 13.20
CA ALA A 169 10.42 15.60 13.28
C ALA A 169 9.08 14.92 13.63
N SER A 170 8.44 15.37 14.70
CA SER A 170 7.14 14.88 15.17
C SER A 170 6.02 15.34 14.24
N GLY A 171 6.15 15.05 12.94
CA GLY A 171 5.14 15.36 11.93
C GLY A 171 3.92 14.49 12.08
N SER A 172 2.78 15.07 11.81
CA SER A 172 1.51 14.35 11.85
C SER A 172 1.39 13.40 10.68
N ILE A 173 1.17 12.14 10.97
CA ILE A 173 0.87 11.11 9.98
C ILE A 173 -0.65 10.95 9.94
N ASP A 174 -1.28 11.24 8.80
CA ASP A 174 -2.72 11.16 8.60
C ASP A 174 -3.09 9.94 7.73
N TRP A 175 -3.26 8.79 8.40
CA TRP A 175 -3.68 7.56 7.75
C TRP A 175 -5.19 7.47 7.63
N SER A 176 -5.68 7.16 6.43
CA SER A 176 -7.09 6.88 6.17
C SER A 176 -7.34 5.38 6.08
N ASP A 177 -8.18 4.85 6.96
CA ASP A 177 -8.69 3.48 6.91
C ASP A 177 -10.06 3.38 6.19
N ALA A 178 -10.64 4.52 5.86
CA ALA A 178 -11.96 4.61 5.24
C ALA A 178 -11.94 4.50 3.71
N HIS A 179 -10.77 4.56 3.10
CA HIS A 179 -10.66 4.61 1.64
C HIS A 179 -9.62 3.62 1.14
N ASP A 180 -9.92 2.93 0.07
CA ASP A 180 -8.98 2.03 -0.61
C ASP A 180 -7.81 2.79 -1.26
N TRP A 181 -7.97 4.09 -1.51
CA TRP A 181 -6.94 4.99 -2.00
C TRP A 181 -7.19 6.43 -1.57
N THR A 182 -6.14 7.24 -1.55
CA THR A 182 -6.19 8.67 -1.29
C THR A 182 -5.20 9.41 -2.17
N SER A 183 -5.47 10.72 -2.39
CA SER A 183 -4.52 11.65 -2.99
C SER A 183 -4.31 12.85 -2.08
N ASP A 184 -3.06 13.28 -1.92
CA ASP A 184 -2.71 14.49 -1.19
C ASP A 184 -1.42 15.09 -1.74
N ARG A 185 -1.51 16.34 -2.24
CA ARG A 185 -0.36 17.16 -2.68
C ARG A 185 0.67 16.40 -3.54
N GLY A 186 0.20 15.77 -4.62
CA GLY A 186 1.06 15.07 -5.58
C GLY A 186 1.43 13.63 -5.20
N VAL A 187 0.84 13.09 -4.13
CA VAL A 187 1.05 11.71 -3.71
C VAL A 187 -0.26 10.95 -3.73
N TRP A 188 -0.34 9.86 -4.50
CA TRP A 188 -1.45 8.91 -4.53
C TRP A 188 -1.02 7.63 -3.84
N THR A 189 -1.83 7.15 -2.92
CA THR A 189 -1.56 5.90 -2.19
C THR A 189 -2.78 5.00 -2.24
N CYS A 190 -2.55 3.72 -2.54
CA CYS A 190 -3.60 2.70 -2.61
C CYS A 190 -3.33 1.63 -1.56
N ALA A 191 -4.30 1.42 -0.66
CA ALA A 191 -4.26 0.33 0.32
C ALA A 191 -4.47 -1.04 -0.33
N SER A 192 -5.17 -1.07 -1.46
CA SER A 192 -5.50 -2.27 -2.21
C SER A 192 -5.03 -2.18 -3.67
N PRO A 193 -4.49 -3.26 -4.25
CA PRO A 193 -4.19 -3.34 -5.68
C PRO A 193 -5.39 -3.02 -6.59
N VAL A 194 -6.61 -3.32 -6.14
CA VAL A 194 -7.84 -3.09 -6.91
C VAL A 194 -8.11 -1.60 -7.13
N ALA A 195 -7.70 -0.75 -6.20
CA ALA A 195 -7.88 0.69 -6.27
C ALA A 195 -6.96 1.40 -7.29
N THR A 196 -5.99 0.69 -7.87
CA THR A 196 -4.98 1.25 -8.78
C THR A 196 -5.60 1.96 -9.97
N THR A 197 -6.62 1.37 -10.58
CA THR A 197 -7.30 1.96 -11.75
C THR A 197 -7.88 3.33 -11.44
N GLU A 198 -8.60 3.45 -10.33
CA GLU A 198 -9.23 4.71 -9.92
C GLU A 198 -8.20 5.78 -9.54
N ALA A 199 -7.16 5.40 -8.79
CA ALA A 199 -6.12 6.33 -8.38
C ALA A 199 -5.34 6.89 -9.58
N VAL A 200 -5.03 6.06 -10.58
CA VAL A 200 -4.34 6.51 -11.81
C VAL A 200 -5.26 7.38 -12.67
N LEU A 201 -6.54 7.02 -12.78
CA LEU A 201 -7.52 7.85 -13.49
C LEU A 201 -7.76 9.19 -12.81
N ASP A 202 -7.77 9.24 -11.48
CA ASP A 202 -7.86 10.48 -10.71
C ASP A 202 -6.63 11.38 -10.94
N LEU A 203 -5.43 10.81 -10.86
CA LEU A 203 -4.19 11.53 -11.15
C LEU A 203 -4.23 12.17 -12.54
N ILE A 204 -4.61 11.41 -13.57
CA ILE A 204 -4.66 11.92 -14.95
C ILE A 204 -5.81 12.92 -15.10
N GLY A 205 -6.91 12.72 -14.38
CA GLY A 205 -8.06 13.63 -14.32
C GLY A 205 -7.73 15.02 -13.77
N GLY A 206 -6.70 15.13 -12.94
CA GLY A 206 -6.15 16.41 -12.47
C GLY A 206 -5.27 17.15 -13.48
N THR A 207 -5.12 16.63 -14.69
CA THR A 207 -4.29 17.20 -15.75
C THR A 207 -5.13 17.75 -16.92
N THR A 208 -4.47 18.24 -17.96
CA THR A 208 -5.13 18.64 -19.21
C THR A 208 -5.80 17.48 -19.96
N LEU A 209 -5.65 16.25 -19.48
CA LEU A 209 -6.23 15.03 -20.07
C LEU A 209 -7.50 14.56 -19.33
N ALA A 210 -8.13 15.42 -18.53
CA ALA A 210 -9.32 15.10 -17.72
C ALA A 210 -10.45 14.44 -18.53
N ASP A 211 -10.76 14.96 -19.72
CA ASP A 211 -11.80 14.41 -20.59
C ASP A 211 -11.48 12.98 -21.08
N LEU A 212 -10.21 12.70 -21.31
CA LEU A 212 -9.77 11.36 -21.71
C LEU A 212 -9.79 10.39 -20.52
N ALA A 213 -9.41 10.86 -19.34
CA ALA A 213 -9.49 10.08 -18.10
C ALA A 213 -10.94 9.74 -17.74
N SER A 214 -11.86 10.69 -17.90
CA SER A 214 -13.29 10.46 -17.69
C SER A 214 -13.85 9.42 -18.65
N ALA A 215 -13.54 9.53 -19.95
CA ALA A 215 -13.96 8.55 -20.94
C ALA A 215 -13.35 7.15 -20.68
N ALA A 216 -12.10 7.09 -20.24
CA ALA A 216 -11.46 5.82 -19.86
C ALA A 216 -12.10 5.20 -18.60
N ARG A 217 -12.51 6.02 -17.63
CA ARG A 217 -13.23 5.58 -16.44
C ARG A 217 -14.55 4.91 -16.80
N ASP A 218 -15.27 5.46 -17.76
CA ASP A 218 -16.54 4.88 -18.22
C ASP A 218 -16.38 3.48 -18.82
N VAL A 219 -15.23 3.18 -19.40
CA VAL A 219 -14.93 1.87 -19.98
C VAL A 219 -14.34 0.91 -18.94
N LEU A 220 -13.38 1.38 -18.13
CA LEU A 220 -12.60 0.51 -17.26
C LEU A 220 -13.25 0.23 -15.91
N VAL A 221 -14.12 1.12 -15.43
CA VAL A 221 -14.70 1.01 -14.09
C VAL A 221 -16.18 0.65 -14.18
N PRO A 222 -16.64 -0.46 -13.58
CA PRO A 222 -18.04 -0.83 -13.56
C PRO A 222 -18.94 0.25 -12.95
N ALA A 223 -20.14 0.42 -13.49
CA ALA A 223 -21.08 1.46 -13.05
C ALA A 223 -21.39 1.48 -11.54
N PRO A 224 -21.62 0.33 -10.87
CA PRO A 224 -21.84 0.31 -9.42
C PRO A 224 -20.65 0.83 -8.63
N LEU A 225 -19.43 0.49 -9.06
CA LEU A 225 -18.20 0.94 -8.40
C LEU A 225 -17.96 2.43 -8.63
N ARG A 226 -18.23 2.96 -9.83
CA ARG A 226 -18.17 4.41 -10.12
C ARG A 226 -19.08 5.21 -9.20
N GLN A 227 -20.30 4.74 -8.97
CA GLN A 227 -21.24 5.40 -8.06
C GLN A 227 -20.75 5.36 -6.61
N ALA A 228 -20.19 4.25 -6.15
CA ALA A 228 -19.66 4.13 -4.80
C ALA A 228 -18.47 5.07 -4.57
N VAL A 229 -17.56 5.18 -5.52
CA VAL A 229 -16.40 6.08 -5.48
C VAL A 229 -16.86 7.53 -5.52
N ALA A 230 -17.80 7.90 -6.40
CA ALA A 230 -18.35 9.26 -6.47
C ALA A 230 -19.00 9.68 -5.15
N VAL A 231 -19.76 8.78 -4.51
CA VAL A 231 -20.38 9.04 -3.20
C VAL A 231 -19.32 9.18 -2.10
N ALA A 232 -18.28 8.35 -2.12
CA ALA A 232 -17.18 8.45 -1.15
C ALA A 232 -16.41 9.77 -1.30
N HIS A 233 -16.09 10.19 -2.55
CA HIS A 233 -15.43 11.46 -2.84
C HIS A 233 -16.31 12.65 -2.46
N ALA A 234 -17.59 12.66 -2.85
CA ALA A 234 -18.51 13.73 -2.47
C ALA A 234 -18.65 13.89 -0.94
N ARG A 235 -18.57 12.77 -0.21
CA ARG A 235 -18.53 12.81 1.27
C ARG A 235 -17.21 13.36 1.80
N SER A 236 -16.08 13.07 1.16
CA SER A 236 -14.77 13.60 1.56
C SER A 236 -14.61 15.08 1.19
N GLU A 237 -15.11 15.49 0.03
CA GLU A 237 -15.12 16.89 -0.41
C GLU A 237 -16.13 17.75 0.37
N GLY A 238 -17.31 17.19 0.66
CA GLY A 238 -18.29 17.84 1.54
C GLY A 238 -17.76 18.07 2.96
N THR A 239 -16.83 17.23 3.42
CA THR A 239 -16.10 17.45 4.67
C THR A 239 -15.01 18.52 4.53
N SER A 240 -14.53 18.79 3.32
CA SER A 240 -13.53 19.83 3.06
C SER A 240 -14.10 21.26 3.07
N LEU A 241 -15.38 21.43 2.80
CA LEU A 241 -16.02 22.77 2.78
C LEU A 241 -16.43 23.27 4.18
N ASP A 242 -16.42 22.43 5.19
CA ASP A 242 -16.80 22.80 6.57
C ASP A 242 -15.61 22.77 7.54
N HIS A 243 -14.47 23.33 7.12
CA HIS A 243 -13.27 23.48 7.96
C HIS A 243 -13.47 24.41 9.17
N LYS A 244 -14.66 24.99 9.34
CA LYS A 244 -14.95 25.86 10.49
C LYS A 244 -15.75 25.20 11.62
N ARG A 245 -16.18 23.92 11.51
CA ARG A 245 -17.06 23.32 12.54
C ARG A 245 -16.90 21.84 12.84
N VAL A 246 -15.82 21.16 12.47
CA VAL A 246 -15.68 19.76 12.86
C VAL A 246 -14.60 19.63 13.93
N PRO A 247 -14.89 18.94 15.04
CA PRO A 247 -13.88 18.57 16.04
C PRO A 247 -12.93 17.48 15.52
N SER A 248 -12.71 17.40 14.20
CA SER A 248 -11.84 16.43 13.53
C SER A 248 -10.43 16.43 14.10
N GLY A 249 -9.96 17.58 14.57
CA GLY A 249 -8.67 17.67 15.24
C GLY A 249 -8.56 16.86 16.54
N ILE A 250 -9.62 16.77 17.35
CA ILE A 250 -9.58 16.07 18.66
C ILE A 250 -9.54 14.55 18.46
N VAL A 251 -10.49 14.02 17.70
CA VAL A 251 -10.61 12.58 17.46
C VAL A 251 -9.42 12.06 16.68
N GLU A 252 -8.96 12.82 15.68
CA GLU A 252 -7.81 12.42 14.87
C GLU A 252 -6.49 12.46 15.64
N ARG A 253 -6.27 13.46 16.50
CA ARG A 253 -5.11 13.47 17.41
C ARG A 253 -5.14 12.30 18.38
N ALA A 254 -6.34 11.99 18.92
CA ALA A 254 -6.50 10.84 19.80
C ALA A 254 -6.23 9.51 19.07
N ARG A 255 -6.79 9.32 17.88
CA ARG A 255 -6.56 8.13 17.06
C ARG A 255 -5.06 7.93 16.77
N ARG A 256 -4.38 8.97 16.37
CA ARG A 256 -2.93 8.96 16.10
C ARG A 256 -2.13 8.57 17.34
N TRP A 257 -2.46 9.14 18.48
CA TRP A 257 -1.80 8.81 19.74
C TRP A 257 -2.02 7.34 20.09
N LEU A 258 -3.25 6.80 19.96
CA LEU A 258 -3.56 5.40 20.22
C LEU A 258 -2.76 4.45 19.34
N VAL A 259 -2.56 4.80 18.07
CA VAL A 259 -1.75 4.00 17.15
C VAL A 259 -0.27 3.99 17.56
N GLN A 260 0.28 5.15 17.92
CA GLN A 260 1.67 5.28 18.36
C GLN A 260 1.94 4.58 19.70
N HIS A 261 0.93 4.52 20.58
CA HIS A 261 1.01 3.92 21.90
C HIS A 261 0.23 2.61 22.00
N LEU A 262 0.18 1.86 20.89
CA LEU A 262 -0.64 0.65 20.79
C LEU A 262 -0.26 -0.42 21.82
N ALA A 263 1.04 -0.56 22.11
CA ALA A 263 1.55 -1.54 23.05
C ALA A 263 1.51 -1.06 24.52
N ASP A 264 1.36 0.25 24.75
CA ASP A 264 1.42 0.85 26.06
C ASP A 264 0.13 0.62 26.84
N PRO A 265 0.16 0.67 28.18
CA PRO A 265 -1.05 0.65 28.99
C PRO A 265 -2.00 1.81 28.60
N TYR A 266 -3.31 1.52 28.58
CA TYR A 266 -4.30 2.54 28.26
C TYR A 266 -4.34 3.63 29.34
N ASP A 267 -4.07 4.87 28.95
CA ASP A 267 -4.13 6.06 29.81
C ASP A 267 -5.05 7.12 29.17
N LEU A 268 -6.30 7.19 29.62
CA LEU A 268 -7.27 8.16 29.12
C LEU A 268 -6.86 9.63 29.40
N PRO A 269 -6.33 9.99 30.57
CA PRO A 269 -5.77 11.32 30.80
C PRO A 269 -4.66 11.72 29.85
N ALA A 270 -3.69 10.84 29.59
CA ALA A 270 -2.62 11.10 28.63
C ALA A 270 -3.16 11.27 27.21
N LEU A 271 -4.07 10.40 26.80
CA LEU A 271 -4.76 10.47 25.51
C LEU A 271 -5.52 11.82 25.36
N ALA A 272 -6.23 12.25 26.39
CA ALA A 272 -6.97 13.51 26.35
C ALA A 272 -6.05 14.74 26.27
N ARG A 273 -4.91 14.70 26.97
CA ARG A 273 -3.86 15.75 26.86
C ARG A 273 -3.30 15.79 25.44
N ALA A 274 -2.94 14.64 24.86
CA ALA A 274 -2.43 14.54 23.49
C ALA A 274 -3.44 15.04 22.45
N ALA A 275 -4.74 14.85 22.73
CA ALA A 275 -5.82 15.36 21.89
C ALA A 275 -6.18 16.84 22.15
N ALA A 276 -5.48 17.51 23.11
CA ALA A 276 -5.75 18.88 23.56
C ALA A 276 -7.22 19.08 23.98
N THR A 277 -7.75 18.18 24.82
CA THR A 277 -9.15 18.23 25.31
C THR A 277 -9.32 17.55 26.66
N SER A 278 -10.52 17.63 27.24
CA SER A 278 -10.85 16.90 28.46
C SER A 278 -11.23 15.43 28.17
N PRO A 279 -11.02 14.49 29.12
CA PRO A 279 -11.43 13.08 28.96
C PRO A 279 -12.92 12.92 28.60
N ARG A 280 -13.80 13.71 29.20
CA ARG A 280 -15.27 13.69 28.94
C ARG A 280 -15.59 14.14 27.51
N THR A 281 -14.96 15.22 27.06
CA THR A 281 -15.14 15.77 25.71
C THR A 281 -14.61 14.79 24.67
N LEU A 282 -13.43 14.20 24.93
CA LEU A 282 -12.84 13.19 24.06
C LEU A 282 -13.77 11.97 23.90
N ALA A 283 -14.23 11.40 25.01
CA ALA A 283 -15.11 10.23 24.96
C ALA A 283 -16.40 10.51 24.17
N ARG A 284 -17.00 11.68 24.34
CA ARG A 284 -18.20 12.08 23.60
C ARG A 284 -17.95 12.21 22.10
N HIS A 285 -16.87 12.89 21.71
CA HIS A 285 -16.53 13.06 20.28
C HIS A 285 -16.14 11.74 19.65
N PHE A 286 -15.38 10.93 20.37
CA PHE A 286 -14.95 9.63 19.87
C PHE A 286 -16.13 8.68 19.64
N ALA A 287 -17.08 8.63 20.58
CA ALA A 287 -18.32 7.85 20.44
C ALA A 287 -19.20 8.38 19.28
N ALA A 288 -19.28 9.71 19.11
CA ALA A 288 -20.03 10.30 18.00
C ALA A 288 -19.43 10.00 16.63
N THR A 289 -18.08 9.91 16.53
CA THR A 289 -17.37 9.68 15.25
C THR A 289 -17.24 8.19 14.93
N HIS A 290 -16.91 7.35 15.91
CA HIS A 290 -16.58 5.94 15.70
C HIS A 290 -17.63 4.97 16.26
N GLY A 291 -18.68 5.45 16.94
CA GLY A 291 -19.70 4.60 17.59
C GLY A 291 -19.19 3.81 18.79
N MET A 292 -17.99 4.10 19.27
CA MET A 292 -17.34 3.36 20.36
C MET A 292 -16.44 4.26 21.22
N SER A 293 -16.07 3.80 22.41
CA SER A 293 -15.15 4.52 23.27
C SER A 293 -13.70 4.45 22.77
N PRO A 294 -12.80 5.38 23.14
CA PRO A 294 -11.39 5.30 22.82
C PRO A 294 -10.72 3.99 23.26
N HIS A 295 -11.12 3.45 24.41
CA HIS A 295 -10.62 2.16 24.90
C HIS A 295 -11.06 0.98 24.00
N GLN A 296 -12.32 0.95 23.60
CA GLN A 296 -12.82 -0.08 22.67
C GLN A 296 -12.13 0.01 21.31
N TYR A 297 -11.84 1.23 20.86
CA TYR A 297 -11.09 1.43 19.64
C TYR A 297 -9.65 0.90 19.75
N LEU A 298 -8.97 1.16 20.86
CA LEU A 298 -7.66 0.58 21.15
C LEU A 298 -7.70 -0.95 21.22
N GLU A 299 -8.72 -1.53 21.87
CA GLU A 299 -8.92 -3.00 21.89
C GLU A 299 -9.02 -3.55 20.46
N ARG A 300 -9.79 -2.88 19.59
CA ARG A 300 -9.93 -3.27 18.18
C ARG A 300 -8.59 -3.23 17.44
N LEU A 301 -7.85 -2.14 17.55
CA LEU A 301 -6.51 -2.01 16.93
C LEU A 301 -5.53 -3.10 17.40
N ARG A 302 -5.56 -3.44 18.70
CA ARG A 302 -4.74 -4.52 19.27
C ARG A 302 -5.11 -5.88 18.71
N VAL A 303 -6.40 -6.15 18.57
CA VAL A 303 -6.89 -7.40 17.97
C VAL A 303 -6.52 -7.48 16.50
N GLU A 304 -6.66 -6.39 15.73
CA GLU A 304 -6.25 -6.31 14.32
C GLU A 304 -4.76 -6.62 14.16
N ARG A 305 -3.90 -6.05 15.03
CA ARG A 305 -2.47 -6.38 15.06
C ARG A 305 -2.21 -7.84 15.40
N ALA A 306 -2.95 -8.38 16.38
CA ALA A 306 -2.83 -9.79 16.75
C ALA A 306 -3.24 -10.73 15.61
N CYS A 307 -4.32 -10.42 14.88
CA CYS A 307 -4.75 -11.17 13.70
C CYS A 307 -3.63 -11.24 12.66
N LEU A 308 -3.01 -10.10 12.36
CA LEU A 308 -1.89 -10.04 11.45
C LEU A 308 -0.75 -10.97 11.89
N LEU A 309 -0.29 -10.82 13.13
CA LEU A 309 0.82 -11.65 13.64
C LEU A 309 0.47 -13.15 13.67
N LEU A 310 -0.78 -13.51 13.97
CA LEU A 310 -1.25 -14.88 13.92
C LEU A 310 -1.26 -15.47 12.52
N GLN A 311 -1.56 -14.67 11.51
CA GLN A 311 -1.60 -15.08 10.10
C GLN A 311 -0.23 -15.18 9.47
N THR A 312 0.68 -14.26 9.81
CA THR A 312 1.92 -14.04 9.06
C THR A 312 3.17 -14.55 9.78
N THR A 313 3.10 -14.84 11.09
CA THR A 313 4.27 -15.23 11.87
C THR A 313 4.13 -16.59 12.56
N TYR A 314 5.25 -17.12 13.05
CA TYR A 314 5.34 -18.37 13.82
C TYR A 314 5.60 -18.13 15.31
N ILE A 315 5.62 -16.88 15.75
CA ILE A 315 5.84 -16.56 17.16
C ILE A 315 4.75 -17.19 18.04
N PRO A 316 5.05 -17.57 19.28
CA PRO A 316 4.06 -18.14 20.21
C PRO A 316 2.83 -17.23 20.35
N VAL A 317 1.66 -17.84 20.59
CA VAL A 317 0.38 -17.09 20.71
C VAL A 317 0.45 -16.07 21.86
N GLU A 318 1.10 -16.43 22.95
CA GLU A 318 1.31 -15.55 24.10
C GLU A 318 2.19 -14.34 23.73
N GLU A 319 3.17 -14.53 22.88
CA GLU A 319 4.03 -13.45 22.37
C GLU A 319 3.28 -12.53 21.41
N VAL A 320 2.37 -13.08 20.61
CA VAL A 320 1.44 -12.26 19.80
C VAL A 320 0.62 -11.34 20.70
N GLY A 321 0.07 -11.86 21.79
CA GLY A 321 -0.68 -11.04 22.75
C GLY A 321 0.15 -9.89 23.31
N ARG A 322 1.37 -10.17 23.77
CA ARG A 322 2.29 -9.17 24.31
C ARG A 322 2.66 -8.12 23.27
N SER A 323 3.08 -8.55 22.09
CA SER A 323 3.47 -7.66 20.98
C SER A 323 2.32 -6.81 20.47
N SER A 324 1.08 -7.23 20.71
CA SER A 324 -0.13 -6.48 20.37
C SER A 324 -0.64 -5.59 21.50
N GLY A 325 0.08 -5.48 22.63
CA GLY A 325 -0.33 -4.68 23.78
C GLY A 325 -1.38 -5.35 24.67
N LEU A 326 -1.64 -6.65 24.49
CA LEU A 326 -2.53 -7.47 25.31
C LEU A 326 -1.67 -8.42 26.16
N THR A 327 -1.01 -7.86 27.17
CA THR A 327 0.05 -8.54 27.94
C THR A 327 -0.45 -9.71 28.80
N SER A 328 -1.69 -9.66 29.28
CA SER A 328 -2.31 -10.76 30.04
C SER A 328 -2.89 -11.81 29.07
N PRO A 329 -2.46 -13.09 29.16
CA PRO A 329 -2.99 -14.16 28.30
C PRO A 329 -4.52 -14.34 28.40
N SER A 330 -5.08 -14.18 29.59
CA SER A 330 -6.52 -14.28 29.81
C SER A 330 -7.27 -13.11 29.18
N THR A 331 -6.75 -11.89 29.33
CA THR A 331 -7.29 -10.69 28.68
C THR A 331 -7.20 -10.82 27.18
N PHE A 332 -6.07 -11.26 26.64
CA PHE A 332 -5.88 -11.48 25.21
C PHE A 332 -6.93 -12.45 24.65
N ARG A 333 -7.09 -13.63 25.26
CA ARG A 333 -8.08 -14.62 24.81
C ARG A 333 -9.51 -14.06 24.85
N ARG A 334 -9.87 -13.38 25.91
CA ARG A 334 -11.23 -12.82 26.10
C ARG A 334 -11.51 -11.70 25.08
N VAL A 335 -10.58 -10.76 24.92
CA VAL A 335 -10.74 -9.64 24.00
C VAL A 335 -10.73 -10.12 22.55
N PHE A 336 -9.84 -11.04 22.22
CA PHE A 336 -9.74 -11.61 20.87
C PHE A 336 -11.02 -12.39 20.51
N LEU A 337 -11.50 -13.26 21.40
CA LEU A 337 -12.76 -14.01 21.21
C LEU A 337 -13.95 -13.07 21.03
N LYS A 338 -14.03 -12.00 21.83
CA LYS A 338 -15.10 -10.99 21.73
C LYS A 338 -15.17 -10.33 20.35
N HIS A 339 -14.00 -10.05 19.73
CA HIS A 339 -13.92 -9.33 18.45
C HIS A 339 -13.95 -10.25 17.24
N MET A 340 -13.36 -11.44 17.33
CA MET A 340 -13.15 -12.34 16.20
C MET A 340 -14.04 -13.58 16.20
N GLY A 341 -14.71 -13.87 17.30
CA GLY A 341 -15.54 -15.09 17.46
C GLY A 341 -14.76 -16.40 17.59
N ASP A 342 -13.43 -16.37 17.47
CA ASP A 342 -12.53 -17.52 17.56
C ASP A 342 -11.47 -17.28 18.66
N LEU A 343 -10.93 -18.35 19.24
CA LEU A 343 -9.75 -18.22 20.08
C LEU A 343 -8.49 -17.95 19.22
N PRO A 344 -7.47 -17.22 19.73
CA PRO A 344 -6.27 -16.89 18.96
C PRO A 344 -5.58 -18.08 18.29
N ALA A 345 -5.49 -19.23 18.98
CA ALA A 345 -4.89 -20.45 18.44
C ALA A 345 -5.75 -21.08 17.32
N GLU A 346 -7.06 -21.03 17.44
CA GLU A 346 -8.00 -21.50 16.42
C GLU A 346 -8.01 -20.61 15.20
N TYR A 347 -7.99 -19.30 15.43
CA TYR A 347 -7.84 -18.31 14.38
C TYR A 347 -6.56 -18.54 13.59
N ARG A 348 -5.41 -18.71 14.25
CA ARG A 348 -4.14 -19.06 13.61
C ARG A 348 -4.27 -20.33 12.77
N ARG A 349 -4.86 -21.39 13.30
CA ARG A 349 -5.03 -22.67 12.59
C ARG A 349 -5.86 -22.51 11.32
N ARG A 350 -6.89 -21.65 11.35
CA ARG A 350 -7.84 -21.42 10.24
C ARG A 350 -7.30 -20.49 9.18
N TYR A 351 -6.69 -19.38 9.58
CA TYR A 351 -6.36 -18.28 8.67
C TYR A 351 -4.87 -18.10 8.39
N ARG A 352 -4.03 -18.92 9.00
CA ARG A 352 -2.60 -18.86 8.73
C ARG A 352 -2.35 -19.18 7.27
N LEU A 353 -1.60 -18.32 6.59
CA LEU A 353 -1.07 -18.58 5.27
C LEU A 353 -0.21 -19.84 5.34
N ARG A 354 -0.75 -20.96 4.88
CA ARG A 354 -0.02 -22.21 4.73
C ARG A 354 0.92 -22.02 3.54
N THR A 355 2.09 -21.47 3.77
CA THR A 355 3.19 -21.71 2.86
C THR A 355 3.45 -23.21 2.93
N GLN A 356 3.00 -23.96 1.93
CA GLN A 356 3.53 -25.30 1.71
C GLN A 356 5.03 -25.10 1.58
N ARG A 357 5.77 -25.55 2.59
CA ARG A 357 7.20 -25.72 2.41
C ARG A 357 7.33 -26.67 1.22
N PRO A 358 7.98 -26.28 0.11
CA PRO A 358 8.44 -27.26 -0.83
C PRO A 358 9.27 -28.24 0.01
N HIS A 359 8.91 -29.50 0.03
CA HIS A 359 9.78 -30.54 0.52
C HIS A 359 10.99 -30.61 -0.42
N TRP A 360 11.90 -29.71 -0.26
CA TRP A 360 13.27 -29.93 -0.71
C TRP A 360 13.89 -30.92 0.26
N GLY A 361 13.39 -32.17 0.18
CA GLY A 361 14.03 -33.30 0.79
C GLY A 361 15.32 -33.56 0.06
N THR A 362 16.41 -33.07 0.59
CA THR A 362 17.72 -33.60 0.38
C THR A 362 17.73 -35.06 0.85
N LYS A 363 17.37 -35.96 -0.03
CA LYS A 363 17.89 -37.31 -0.04
C LYS A 363 19.03 -37.33 -1.05
N ALA A 364 20.15 -36.78 -0.67
CA ALA A 364 21.42 -37.13 -1.26
C ALA A 364 22.06 -38.14 -0.33
N GLY A 365 22.29 -39.35 -0.87
CA GLY A 365 23.40 -40.19 -0.47
C GLY A 365 23.15 -41.15 0.68
N SER A 366 22.78 -42.38 0.34
CA SER A 366 23.52 -43.54 0.78
C SER A 366 23.10 -44.73 -0.09
N SER A 367 23.73 -44.86 -1.23
CA SER A 367 23.86 -46.14 -1.91
C SER A 367 25.16 -46.79 -1.41
N SER A 368 25.06 -47.64 -0.43
CA SER A 368 26.07 -48.70 -0.20
C SER A 368 25.40 -50.00 -0.56
N GLY A 369 26.09 -50.72 -1.41
CA GLY A 369 25.66 -51.88 -2.15
C GLY A 369 25.26 -53.09 -1.30
N SER A 370 24.59 -53.93 -1.98
CA SER A 370 24.82 -55.39 -1.95
C SER A 370 24.14 -55.97 -3.17
N GLU A 371 24.98 -56.43 -4.09
CA GLU A 371 24.67 -57.48 -5.03
C GLU A 371 24.11 -58.68 -4.29
N GLU A 372 22.97 -59.18 -4.69
CA GLU A 372 22.65 -60.58 -4.52
C GLU A 372 21.80 -61.07 -5.69
N SER A 373 22.50 -61.85 -6.52
CA SER A 373 21.95 -62.74 -7.52
C SER A 373 20.76 -63.55 -7.00
N ARG A 374 19.66 -63.57 -7.74
CA ARG A 374 18.80 -64.72 -7.81
C ARG A 374 18.24 -64.93 -9.23
N ARG A 375 18.68 -66.10 -9.71
CA ARG A 375 18.33 -66.78 -10.94
C ARG A 375 16.81 -66.96 -11.09
N LEU A 376 16.32 -66.83 -12.28
CA LEU A 376 15.06 -67.39 -12.74
C LEU A 376 15.23 -68.93 -12.93
N PRO A 377 14.21 -69.74 -12.66
CA PRO A 377 13.99 -71.01 -13.34
C PRO A 377 12.75 -70.90 -14.27
N GLU A 378 12.96 -71.46 -15.43
CA GLU A 378 12.07 -72.06 -16.45
C GLU A 378 10.70 -71.43 -16.68
#